data_3db40ece911b7c53432cfd249581421b
#
_entry.id   3db40ece911b7c53432cfd249581421b
#
_cell.length_a   1.000
_cell.length_b   1.000
_cell.length_c   1.000
_cell.angle_alpha   90.00
_cell.angle_beta   90.00
_cell.angle_gamma   90.00
#
_symmetry.space_group_name_H-M   'P 1'
#
loop_
_entity.id
_entity.type
_entity.pdbx_description
1 polymer ?
#
loop_
_entity_poly.entity_id
_entity_poly.type
_entity_poly.pdbx_seq_one_letter_code
_entity_poly.pdbx_strand_id
1 'polypeptide(L)'
;GPNHPGTTSGDSTPEDTPKLWQRTDDLATVIDRLLADPDWSASIDPRKIGALGFSLGGAAVLESAGATASLEAYADYCDTHAKMPDCQWFKGGRAFRDGEELEVEPFDLRTVDKTLFEQARQDARITSVFAVDPALAAAFQEESLAGIGIPLHFINLGKAGQIDAGVRSARLAGAAPEADLDHVADAVHFSFLPVCKADAMDFMKSIGEPDRLCTDDGGRSRAELHDEMAEMILKAFRTDLKTGN
;
A
#
# COMPACT_ATOMS: atom_id res chain seq x y z
N GLY A 1 3.12 -12.33 1.60
CA GLY A 1 3.39 -11.32 0.58
C GLY A 1 4.82 -11.40 0.07
N PRO A 2 5.11 -10.96 -1.14
CA PRO A 2 6.46 -10.92 -1.66
C PRO A 2 7.30 -9.81 -1.00
N ASN A 3 8.62 -9.99 -0.99
CA ASN A 3 9.54 -8.88 -0.87
C ASN A 3 9.70 -8.25 -2.26
N HIS A 4 9.55 -6.93 -2.33
CA HIS A 4 9.67 -6.20 -3.59
C HIS A 4 11.10 -5.65 -3.71
N PRO A 5 11.92 -6.09 -4.70
CA PRO A 5 13.25 -5.53 -4.93
C PRO A 5 13.21 -4.00 -5.04
N GLY A 6 14.19 -3.32 -4.47
CA GLY A 6 14.27 -1.86 -4.45
C GLY A 6 13.31 -1.14 -3.47
N THR A 7 12.45 -1.88 -2.76
CA THR A 7 11.50 -1.31 -1.78
C THR A 7 11.22 -2.24 -0.60
N THR A 8 12.23 -3.01 -0.15
CA THR A 8 12.16 -3.90 1.01
C THR A 8 13.27 -3.59 2.00
N SER A 9 13.25 -4.22 3.18
CA SER A 9 14.27 -4.01 4.21
C SER A 9 15.67 -4.31 3.67
N GLY A 10 16.58 -3.35 3.81
CA GLY A 10 17.95 -3.43 3.30
C GLY A 10 18.11 -3.26 1.78
N ASP A 11 17.01 -3.01 1.07
CA ASP A 11 17.01 -2.73 -0.36
C ASP A 11 15.87 -1.76 -0.69
N SER A 12 16.09 -0.48 -0.47
CA SER A 12 15.12 0.60 -0.72
C SER A 12 15.80 1.90 -1.07
N THR A 13 15.38 2.48 -2.21
CA THR A 13 15.89 3.76 -2.70
C THR A 13 14.75 4.68 -3.15
N PRO A 14 14.93 6.02 -3.13
CA PRO A 14 13.97 6.95 -3.70
C PRO A 14 13.71 6.71 -5.20
N GLU A 15 14.69 6.21 -5.94
CA GLU A 15 14.55 5.89 -7.36
C GLU A 15 13.64 4.69 -7.61
N ASP A 16 13.69 3.67 -6.74
CA ASP A 16 12.94 2.43 -6.94
C ASP A 16 11.52 2.51 -6.36
N THR A 17 11.29 3.35 -5.36
CA THR A 17 10.00 3.48 -4.68
C THR A 17 8.82 3.79 -5.60
N PRO A 18 8.90 4.70 -6.60
CA PRO A 18 7.79 5.01 -7.48
C PRO A 18 7.56 3.97 -8.59
N LYS A 19 8.38 2.93 -8.69
CA LYS A 19 8.25 1.87 -9.71
C LYS A 19 7.14 0.87 -9.33
N LEU A 20 5.91 1.34 -9.13
CA LEU A 20 4.77 0.52 -8.68
C LEU A 20 4.45 -0.64 -9.64
N TRP A 21 4.69 -0.47 -10.94
CA TRP A 21 4.52 -1.53 -11.93
C TRP A 21 5.34 -2.78 -11.62
N GLN A 22 6.50 -2.65 -10.97
CA GLN A 22 7.30 -3.80 -10.55
C GLN A 22 6.63 -4.56 -9.42
N ARG A 23 5.91 -3.86 -8.51
CA ARG A 23 5.16 -4.51 -7.45
C ARG A 23 3.96 -5.30 -7.99
N THR A 24 3.28 -4.77 -8.99
CA THR A 24 2.18 -5.51 -9.65
C THR A 24 2.70 -6.72 -10.42
N ASP A 25 3.86 -6.61 -11.09
CA ASP A 25 4.52 -7.73 -11.76
C ASP A 25 4.95 -8.82 -10.75
N ASP A 26 5.47 -8.44 -9.58
CA ASP A 26 5.78 -9.37 -8.49
C ASP A 26 4.54 -10.10 -7.97
N LEU A 27 3.42 -9.38 -7.76
CA LEU A 27 2.15 -9.99 -7.33
C LEU A 27 1.64 -11.00 -8.36
N ALA A 28 1.64 -10.64 -9.64
CA ALA A 28 1.26 -11.53 -10.73
C ALA A 28 2.17 -12.78 -10.77
N THR A 29 3.49 -12.60 -10.61
CA THR A 29 4.46 -13.70 -10.54
C THR A 29 4.18 -14.63 -9.35
N VAL A 30 3.83 -14.11 -8.19
CA VAL A 30 3.46 -14.93 -7.02
C VAL A 30 2.22 -15.77 -7.32
N ILE A 31 1.19 -15.18 -7.91
CA ILE A 31 -0.04 -15.89 -8.30
C ILE A 31 0.31 -17.00 -9.32
N ASP A 32 1.09 -16.68 -10.36
CA ASP A 32 1.53 -17.67 -11.37
C ASP A 32 2.24 -18.85 -10.74
N ARG A 33 3.18 -18.59 -9.83
CA ARG A 33 3.97 -19.62 -9.17
C ARG A 33 3.11 -20.49 -8.27
N LEU A 34 2.23 -19.91 -7.47
CA LEU A 34 1.35 -20.66 -6.57
C LEU A 34 0.34 -21.54 -7.33
N LEU A 35 -0.19 -21.05 -8.45
CA LEU A 35 -1.12 -21.81 -9.28
C LEU A 35 -0.43 -22.93 -10.07
N ALA A 36 0.85 -22.78 -10.37
CA ALA A 36 1.64 -23.80 -11.05
C ALA A 36 2.29 -24.84 -10.10
N ASP A 37 2.38 -24.52 -8.82
CA ASP A 37 3.03 -25.37 -7.82
C ASP A 37 2.12 -26.54 -7.43
N PRO A 38 2.57 -27.81 -7.54
CA PRO A 38 1.74 -28.99 -7.25
C PRO A 38 1.30 -29.09 -5.78
N ASP A 39 2.07 -28.52 -4.83
CA ASP A 39 1.74 -28.55 -3.41
C ASP A 39 0.67 -27.53 -3.03
N TRP A 40 0.60 -26.41 -3.74
CA TRP A 40 -0.32 -25.30 -3.44
C TRP A 40 -1.54 -25.24 -4.36
N SER A 41 -1.39 -25.56 -5.63
CA SER A 41 -2.46 -25.37 -6.65
C SER A 41 -3.74 -26.13 -6.31
N ALA A 42 -3.65 -27.30 -5.70
CA ALA A 42 -4.81 -28.08 -5.28
C ALA A 42 -5.65 -27.42 -4.16
N SER A 43 -5.07 -26.45 -3.43
CA SER A 43 -5.70 -25.73 -2.32
C SER A 43 -6.19 -24.33 -2.69
N ILE A 44 -5.93 -23.86 -3.91
CA ILE A 44 -6.26 -22.51 -4.37
C ILE A 44 -7.37 -22.58 -5.41
N ASP A 45 -8.49 -21.89 -5.18
CA ASP A 45 -9.47 -21.62 -6.25
C ASP A 45 -8.99 -20.38 -7.04
N PRO A 46 -8.56 -20.53 -8.29
CA PRO A 46 -8.02 -19.41 -9.09
C PRO A 46 -9.07 -18.32 -9.42
N ARG A 47 -10.35 -18.56 -9.13
CA ARG A 47 -11.43 -17.59 -9.29
C ARG A 47 -11.73 -16.81 -8.01
N LYS A 48 -11.03 -17.10 -6.91
CA LYS A 48 -11.28 -16.55 -5.57
C LYS A 48 -10.00 -16.04 -4.94
N ILE A 49 -9.35 -15.10 -5.63
CA ILE A 49 -8.11 -14.48 -5.16
C ILE A 49 -8.43 -13.05 -4.70
N GLY A 50 -8.25 -12.81 -3.40
CA GLY A 50 -8.29 -11.47 -2.82
C GLY A 50 -6.88 -10.90 -2.67
N ALA A 51 -6.73 -9.59 -2.86
CA ALA A 51 -5.47 -8.89 -2.63
C ALA A 51 -5.61 -7.89 -1.48
N LEU A 52 -4.68 -7.95 -0.51
CA LEU A 52 -4.58 -7.01 0.61
C LEU A 52 -3.27 -6.25 0.51
N GLY A 53 -3.34 -4.93 0.65
CA GLY A 53 -2.14 -4.09 0.69
C GLY A 53 -2.24 -2.94 1.69
N PHE A 54 -1.10 -2.62 2.29
CA PHE A 54 -0.93 -1.46 3.17
C PHE A 54 0.04 -0.46 2.54
N SER A 55 -0.23 0.84 2.66
CA SER A 55 0.63 1.91 2.17
C SER A 55 0.98 1.73 0.67
N LEU A 56 2.25 1.61 0.28
CA LEU A 56 2.66 1.27 -1.09
C LEU A 56 2.08 -0.08 -1.57
N GLY A 57 1.90 -1.04 -0.67
CA GLY A 57 1.19 -2.28 -0.99
C GLY A 57 -0.29 -2.03 -1.29
N GLY A 58 -0.92 -1.07 -0.61
CA GLY A 58 -2.28 -0.60 -0.90
C GLY A 58 -2.40 -0.01 -2.31
N ALA A 59 -1.42 0.82 -2.72
CA ALA A 59 -1.34 1.33 -4.09
C ALA A 59 -1.18 0.19 -5.10
N ALA A 60 -0.27 -0.76 -4.85
CA ALA A 60 -0.02 -1.88 -5.76
C ALA A 60 -1.27 -2.78 -5.97
N VAL A 61 -2.05 -3.06 -4.92
CA VAL A 61 -3.28 -3.87 -5.08
C VAL A 61 -4.39 -3.10 -5.79
N LEU A 62 -4.46 -1.76 -5.65
CA LEU A 62 -5.36 -0.92 -6.44
C LEU A 62 -4.98 -0.92 -7.92
N GLU A 63 -3.69 -0.80 -8.26
CA GLU A 63 -3.23 -0.95 -9.65
C GLU A 63 -3.52 -2.35 -10.20
N SER A 64 -3.34 -3.38 -9.39
CA SER A 64 -3.68 -4.76 -9.77
C SER A 64 -5.19 -4.96 -10.00
N ALA A 65 -6.05 -4.09 -9.43
CA ALA A 65 -7.48 -4.05 -9.73
C ALA A 65 -7.81 -3.24 -11.00
N GLY A 66 -6.85 -2.48 -11.54
CA GLY A 66 -7.02 -1.66 -12.75
C GLY A 66 -6.99 -0.14 -12.50
N ALA A 67 -6.77 0.31 -11.26
CA ALA A 67 -6.56 1.73 -11.00
C ALA A 67 -5.24 2.20 -11.64
N THR A 68 -5.20 3.46 -12.08
CA THR A 68 -3.99 4.11 -12.59
C THR A 68 -3.72 5.40 -11.81
N ALA A 69 -2.45 5.69 -11.57
CA ALA A 69 -2.04 6.94 -10.94
C ALA A 69 -1.43 7.90 -11.97
N SER A 70 -1.56 9.20 -11.77
CA SER A 70 -0.89 10.23 -12.57
C SER A 70 0.45 10.58 -11.93
N LEU A 71 1.53 10.48 -12.70
CA LEU A 71 2.86 10.86 -12.25
C LEU A 71 2.95 12.35 -11.91
N GLU A 72 2.34 13.18 -12.74
CA GLU A 72 2.32 14.63 -12.51
C GLU A 72 1.55 14.98 -11.24
N ALA A 73 0.38 14.34 -11.01
CA ALA A 73 -0.39 14.56 -9.78
C ALA A 73 0.39 14.12 -8.53
N TYR A 74 1.21 13.07 -8.62
CA TYR A 74 2.07 12.65 -7.52
C TYR A 74 3.20 13.65 -7.26
N ALA A 75 3.85 14.13 -8.32
CA ALA A 75 4.87 15.15 -8.20
C ALA A 75 4.31 16.48 -7.62
N ASP A 76 3.16 16.95 -8.12
CA ASP A 76 2.47 18.15 -7.60
C ASP A 76 2.02 18.00 -6.16
N TYR A 77 1.58 16.79 -5.76
CA TYR A 77 1.31 16.49 -4.36
C TYR A 77 2.57 16.69 -3.52
N CYS A 78 3.72 16.15 -3.93
CA CYS A 78 4.97 16.31 -3.19
C CYS A 78 5.50 17.74 -3.19
N ASP A 79 5.28 18.53 -4.25
CA ASP A 79 5.62 19.96 -4.27
C ASP A 79 4.80 20.74 -3.23
N THR A 80 3.53 20.40 -3.07
CA THR A 80 2.62 21.09 -2.12
C THR A 80 2.70 20.53 -0.70
N HIS A 81 3.04 19.25 -0.54
CA HIS A 81 3.10 18.55 0.75
C HIS A 81 4.53 18.09 1.08
N ALA A 82 5.51 18.92 0.79
CA ALA A 82 6.94 18.62 0.90
C ALA A 82 7.44 18.15 2.28
N LYS A 83 6.59 18.21 3.33
CA LYS A 83 6.89 17.73 4.70
C LYS A 83 6.30 16.35 4.99
N MET A 84 5.51 15.80 4.09
CA MET A 84 4.96 14.46 4.27
C MET A 84 6.07 13.40 4.16
N PRO A 85 6.03 12.32 4.94
CA PRO A 85 7.10 11.32 4.98
C PRO A 85 7.46 10.76 3.60
N ASP A 86 6.47 10.41 2.78
CA ASP A 86 6.67 9.93 1.42
C ASP A 86 7.40 10.95 0.53
N CYS A 87 7.08 12.23 0.65
CA CYS A 87 7.73 13.30 -0.11
C CYS A 87 9.11 13.68 0.45
N GLN A 88 9.32 13.53 1.76
CA GLN A 88 10.66 13.69 2.36
C GLN A 88 11.63 12.63 1.85
N TRP A 89 11.15 11.42 1.62
CA TRP A 89 11.92 10.32 1.07
C TRP A 89 12.60 10.67 -0.26
N PHE A 90 11.93 11.42 -1.13
CA PHE A 90 12.49 11.85 -2.41
C PHE A 90 13.51 12.99 -2.30
N LYS A 91 13.71 13.57 -1.14
CA LYS A 91 14.76 14.58 -0.93
C LYS A 91 16.15 14.00 -0.76
N GLY A 92 16.27 12.69 -0.83
CA GLY A 92 17.55 12.00 -0.69
C GLY A 92 17.93 11.74 0.76
N GLY A 93 19.18 11.41 0.96
CA GLY A 93 19.74 11.04 2.25
C GLY A 93 20.02 9.54 2.34
N ARG A 94 19.71 8.95 3.48
CA ARG A 94 20.01 7.55 3.76
C ARG A 94 19.10 6.59 3.01
N ALA A 95 19.70 5.67 2.25
CA ALA A 95 19.02 4.60 1.52
C ALA A 95 19.78 3.27 1.70
N PHE A 96 19.27 2.18 1.12
CA PHE A 96 19.89 0.86 1.22
C PHE A 96 19.86 0.14 -0.13
N ARG A 97 20.93 -0.60 -0.45
CA ARG A 97 20.98 -1.52 -1.59
C ARG A 97 21.78 -2.76 -1.22
N ASP A 98 21.21 -3.94 -1.44
CA ASP A 98 21.82 -5.23 -1.10
C ASP A 98 22.29 -5.35 0.36
N GLY A 99 21.59 -4.70 1.28
CA GLY A 99 21.94 -4.68 2.71
C GLY A 99 22.95 -3.61 3.12
N GLU A 100 23.56 -2.92 2.15
CA GLU A 100 24.52 -1.86 2.41
C GLU A 100 23.83 -0.49 2.43
N GLU A 101 24.22 0.33 3.40
CA GLU A 101 23.75 1.71 3.52
C GLU A 101 24.48 2.60 2.50
N LEU A 102 23.72 3.48 1.85
CA LEU A 102 24.24 4.48 0.91
C LEU A 102 23.55 5.82 1.11
N GLU A 103 24.27 6.87 0.76
CA GLU A 103 23.72 8.22 0.65
C GLU A 103 23.24 8.44 -0.77
N VAL A 104 22.03 8.96 -0.94
CA VAL A 104 21.44 9.24 -2.25
C VAL A 104 21.07 10.72 -2.37
N GLU A 105 21.26 11.25 -3.57
CA GLU A 105 20.88 12.61 -3.93
C GLU A 105 19.35 12.75 -4.03
N PRO A 106 18.81 13.99 -3.96
CA PRO A 106 17.40 14.25 -4.21
C PRO A 106 16.95 13.66 -5.55
N PHE A 107 15.81 13.00 -5.54
CA PHE A 107 15.22 12.34 -6.70
C PHE A 107 13.99 13.13 -7.18
N ASP A 108 14.00 13.51 -8.46
CA ASP A 108 12.84 14.17 -9.08
C ASP A 108 11.88 13.11 -9.63
N LEU A 109 10.68 13.03 -9.05
CA LEU A 109 9.62 12.13 -9.48
C LEU A 109 9.29 12.27 -10.97
N ARG A 110 9.43 13.46 -11.57
CA ARG A 110 9.16 13.71 -12.99
C ARG A 110 10.15 13.00 -13.94
N THR A 111 11.25 12.44 -13.41
CA THR A 111 12.20 11.63 -14.19
C THR A 111 11.80 10.16 -14.32
N VAL A 112 10.78 9.72 -13.56
CA VAL A 112 10.22 8.37 -13.65
C VAL A 112 9.62 8.16 -15.05
N ASP A 113 9.72 6.93 -15.58
CA ASP A 113 9.07 6.58 -16.85
C ASP A 113 7.53 6.71 -16.70
N LYS A 114 7.01 7.80 -17.26
CA LYS A 114 5.59 8.14 -17.19
C LYS A 114 4.72 7.04 -17.80
N THR A 115 5.17 6.42 -18.90
CA THR A 115 4.38 5.40 -19.59
C THR A 115 4.22 4.17 -18.72
N LEU A 116 5.30 3.74 -18.06
CA LEU A 116 5.26 2.60 -17.13
C LEU A 116 4.46 2.94 -15.86
N PHE A 117 4.62 4.15 -15.31
CA PHE A 117 3.95 4.60 -14.10
C PHE A 117 2.42 4.71 -14.27
N GLU A 118 1.95 5.24 -15.41
CA GLU A 118 0.53 5.48 -15.69
C GLU A 118 -0.16 4.31 -16.42
N GLN A 119 0.56 3.22 -16.68
CA GLN A 119 0.02 2.07 -17.40
C GLN A 119 -0.96 1.27 -16.51
N ALA A 120 -2.13 0.93 -17.04
CA ALA A 120 -3.04 -0.01 -16.37
C ALA A 120 -2.40 -1.40 -16.21
N ARG A 121 -2.49 -1.97 -15.01
CA ARG A 121 -1.83 -3.23 -14.61
C ARG A 121 -2.81 -4.26 -14.03
N GLN A 122 -4.05 -4.24 -14.50
CA GLN A 122 -5.08 -5.14 -13.99
C GLN A 122 -4.69 -6.62 -14.15
N ASP A 123 -4.77 -7.37 -13.04
CA ASP A 123 -4.75 -8.83 -13.04
C ASP A 123 -6.18 -9.36 -12.85
N ALA A 124 -6.77 -9.90 -13.90
CA ALA A 124 -8.16 -10.39 -13.89
C ALA A 124 -8.41 -11.57 -12.93
N ARG A 125 -7.39 -12.16 -12.35
CA ARG A 125 -7.50 -13.22 -11.34
C ARG A 125 -7.83 -12.66 -9.95
N ILE A 126 -7.53 -11.36 -9.70
CA ILE A 126 -7.87 -10.69 -8.46
C ILE A 126 -9.35 -10.29 -8.53
N THR A 127 -10.13 -10.75 -7.57
CA THR A 127 -11.59 -10.61 -7.57
C THR A 127 -12.14 -9.81 -6.38
N SER A 128 -11.29 -9.38 -5.46
CA SER A 128 -11.59 -8.45 -4.37
C SER A 128 -10.30 -7.81 -3.88
N VAL A 129 -10.34 -6.53 -3.56
CA VAL A 129 -9.17 -5.78 -3.07
C VAL A 129 -9.48 -5.11 -1.75
N PHE A 130 -8.52 -5.20 -0.82
CA PHE A 130 -8.54 -4.51 0.45
C PHE A 130 -7.30 -3.61 0.58
N ALA A 131 -7.48 -2.30 0.62
CA ALA A 131 -6.41 -1.31 0.72
C ALA A 131 -6.45 -0.57 2.06
N VAL A 132 -5.39 -0.73 2.86
CA VAL A 132 -5.24 -0.03 4.14
C VAL A 132 -4.30 1.15 3.95
N ASP A 133 -4.78 2.36 4.20
CA ASP A 133 -4.02 3.61 4.00
C ASP A 133 -3.20 3.59 2.70
N PRO A 134 -3.80 3.36 1.52
CA PRO A 134 -3.05 3.23 0.29
C PRO A 134 -2.24 4.50 0.02
N ALA A 135 -0.94 4.34 -0.23
CA ALA A 135 -0.09 5.44 -0.68
C ALA A 135 -0.57 5.98 -2.03
N LEU A 136 -0.06 7.13 -2.43
CA LEU A 136 -0.43 7.80 -3.68
C LEU A 136 -1.94 8.13 -3.80
N ALA A 137 -2.69 8.17 -2.70
CA ALA A 137 -4.13 8.42 -2.74
C ALA A 137 -4.50 9.75 -3.45
N ALA A 138 -3.63 10.75 -3.41
CA ALA A 138 -3.81 12.02 -4.12
C ALA A 138 -3.58 11.92 -5.64
N ALA A 139 -2.89 10.88 -6.12
CA ALA A 139 -2.47 10.72 -7.51
C ALA A 139 -3.35 9.80 -8.34
N PHE A 140 -4.13 8.90 -7.73
CA PHE A 140 -5.01 7.99 -8.47
C PHE A 140 -6.06 8.74 -9.29
N GLN A 141 -6.29 8.27 -10.51
CA GLN A 141 -7.24 8.83 -11.47
C GLN A 141 -8.65 8.28 -11.22
N GLU A 142 -9.62 9.15 -11.01
CA GLU A 142 -11.01 8.76 -10.68
C GLU A 142 -11.66 7.97 -11.82
N GLU A 143 -11.34 8.28 -13.06
CA GLU A 143 -11.86 7.59 -14.24
C GLU A 143 -11.45 6.11 -14.24
N SER A 144 -10.23 5.80 -13.81
CA SER A 144 -9.76 4.40 -13.72
C SER A 144 -10.47 3.65 -12.60
N LEU A 145 -10.68 4.30 -11.46
CA LEU A 145 -11.42 3.74 -10.32
C LEU A 145 -12.88 3.47 -10.67
N ALA A 146 -13.53 4.38 -11.40
CA ALA A 146 -14.90 4.23 -11.87
C ALA A 146 -15.09 3.01 -12.81
N GLY A 147 -14.02 2.57 -13.46
CA GLY A 147 -14.01 1.37 -14.33
C GLY A 147 -13.81 0.05 -13.61
N ILE A 148 -13.51 0.03 -12.31
CA ILE A 148 -13.26 -1.20 -11.56
C ILE A 148 -14.59 -1.85 -11.17
N GLY A 149 -14.81 -3.08 -11.62
CA GLY A 149 -16.03 -3.84 -11.40
C GLY A 149 -15.93 -4.93 -10.32
N ILE A 150 -14.87 -4.92 -9.51
CA ILE A 150 -14.70 -5.82 -8.36
C ILE A 150 -14.84 -5.04 -7.05
N PRO A 151 -15.22 -5.67 -5.93
CA PRO A 151 -15.28 -5.02 -4.63
C PRO A 151 -13.93 -4.41 -4.22
N LEU A 152 -13.96 -3.13 -3.81
CA LEU A 152 -12.84 -2.42 -3.24
C LEU A 152 -13.17 -2.02 -1.80
N HIS A 153 -12.35 -2.44 -0.86
CA HIS A 153 -12.47 -2.10 0.54
C HIS A 153 -11.32 -1.21 0.97
N PHE A 154 -11.64 -0.12 1.65
CA PHE A 154 -10.65 0.78 2.21
C PHE A 154 -10.76 0.85 3.72
N ILE A 155 -9.61 0.85 4.40
CA ILE A 155 -9.50 1.33 5.77
C ILE A 155 -8.56 2.52 5.78
N ASN A 156 -8.99 3.64 6.43
CA ASN A 156 -8.06 4.68 6.85
C ASN A 156 -7.77 4.58 8.35
N LEU A 157 -6.49 4.69 8.71
CA LEU A 157 -5.99 4.63 10.08
C LEU A 157 -5.95 6.04 10.66
N GLY A 158 -6.95 6.35 11.49
CA GLY A 158 -7.15 7.67 12.07
C GLY A 158 -8.60 8.13 11.98
N LYS A 159 -8.89 9.26 12.62
CA LYS A 159 -10.23 9.87 12.60
C LYS A 159 -10.54 10.43 11.23
N ALA A 160 -11.78 10.23 10.78
CA ALA A 160 -12.28 10.89 9.58
C ALA A 160 -12.01 12.41 9.64
N GLY A 161 -11.48 12.98 8.55
CA GLY A 161 -11.08 14.37 8.46
C GLY A 161 -9.69 14.71 9.01
N GLN A 162 -9.00 13.77 9.65
CA GLN A 162 -7.61 13.93 10.12
C GLN A 162 -6.61 13.03 9.37
N ILE A 163 -7.07 12.33 8.36
CA ILE A 163 -6.23 11.45 7.52
C ILE A 163 -5.34 12.30 6.62
N ASP A 164 -4.06 11.96 6.59
CA ASP A 164 -3.08 12.61 5.73
C ASP A 164 -3.45 12.49 4.24
N ALA A 165 -3.20 13.54 3.46
CA ALA A 165 -3.63 13.62 2.08
C ALA A 165 -3.06 12.48 1.20
N GLY A 166 -1.84 12.03 1.48
CA GLY A 166 -1.15 10.98 0.74
C GLY A 166 -1.81 9.60 0.83
N VAL A 167 -2.61 9.36 1.89
CA VAL A 167 -3.26 8.06 2.16
C VAL A 167 -4.78 8.16 2.30
N ARG A 168 -5.37 9.35 2.08
CA ARG A 168 -6.80 9.60 2.28
C ARG A 168 -7.65 8.92 1.22
N SER A 169 -8.37 7.87 1.61
CA SER A 169 -9.14 7.03 0.68
C SER A 169 -10.53 7.55 0.33
N ALA A 170 -11.03 8.61 0.98
CA ALA A 170 -12.41 9.07 0.76
C ALA A 170 -12.73 9.41 -0.71
N ARG A 171 -11.78 10.04 -1.44
CA ARG A 171 -11.91 10.34 -2.86
C ARG A 171 -11.91 9.05 -3.71
N LEU A 172 -11.05 8.10 -3.37
CA LEU A 172 -10.91 6.82 -4.07
C LEU A 172 -12.19 5.98 -3.94
N ALA A 173 -12.68 5.84 -2.71
CA ALA A 173 -13.93 5.12 -2.43
C ALA A 173 -15.14 5.80 -3.09
N GLY A 174 -15.18 7.15 -3.11
CA GLY A 174 -16.25 7.89 -3.78
C GLY A 174 -16.26 7.76 -5.30
N ALA A 175 -15.13 7.43 -5.91
CA ALA A 175 -15.00 7.26 -7.36
C ALA A 175 -15.32 5.83 -7.84
N ALA A 176 -15.15 4.82 -6.98
CA ALA A 176 -15.33 3.41 -7.36
C ALA A 176 -16.76 2.93 -7.02
N PRO A 177 -17.49 2.30 -7.97
CA PRO A 177 -18.90 1.93 -7.79
C PRO A 177 -19.16 0.89 -6.68
N GLU A 178 -18.24 -0.04 -6.51
CA GLU A 178 -18.36 -1.17 -5.56
C GLU A 178 -17.35 -1.01 -4.39
N ALA A 179 -17.19 0.24 -3.91
CA ALA A 179 -16.26 0.52 -2.85
C ALA A 179 -16.92 0.91 -1.53
N ASP A 180 -16.30 0.51 -0.43
CA ASP A 180 -16.59 1.02 0.91
C ASP A 180 -15.33 1.56 1.61
N LEU A 181 -15.54 2.38 2.64
CA LEU A 181 -14.49 3.00 3.43
C LEU A 181 -14.82 2.95 4.91
N ASP A 182 -13.97 2.31 5.67
CA ASP A 182 -13.99 2.30 7.12
C ASP A 182 -12.83 3.10 7.73
N HIS A 183 -12.93 3.41 9.03
CA HIS A 183 -11.92 4.12 9.78
C HIS A 183 -11.64 3.42 11.11
N VAL A 184 -10.35 3.22 11.41
CA VAL A 184 -9.89 2.83 12.75
C VAL A 184 -9.40 4.09 13.45
N ALA A 185 -10.32 4.77 14.17
CA ALA A 185 -10.18 6.17 14.58
C ALA A 185 -9.03 6.46 15.57
N ASP A 186 -8.61 5.48 16.34
CA ASP A 186 -7.52 5.57 17.34
C ASP A 186 -6.23 4.88 16.88
N ALA A 187 -6.15 4.52 15.59
CA ALA A 187 -4.94 4.06 14.94
C ALA A 187 -4.20 5.23 14.26
N VAL A 188 -2.95 5.00 13.91
CA VAL A 188 -2.11 5.84 13.04
C VAL A 188 -1.57 4.99 11.89
N HIS A 189 -1.04 5.62 10.84
CA HIS A 189 -0.56 4.92 9.65
C HIS A 189 0.27 3.65 9.98
N PHE A 190 1.25 3.77 10.86
CA PHE A 190 2.11 2.65 11.22
C PHE A 190 1.51 1.66 12.23
N SER A 191 0.26 1.86 12.68
CA SER A 191 -0.43 0.87 13.53
C SER A 191 -0.69 -0.46 12.81
N PHE A 192 -0.64 -0.49 11.48
CA PHE A 192 -0.74 -1.72 10.68
C PHE A 192 0.52 -2.60 10.77
N LEU A 193 1.67 -2.01 11.09
CA LEU A 193 2.92 -2.76 11.24
C LEU A 193 2.88 -3.68 12.47
N PRO A 194 3.66 -4.77 12.50
CA PRO A 194 3.71 -5.69 13.63
C PRO A 194 3.96 -4.99 14.97
N VAL A 195 3.52 -5.62 16.05
CA VAL A 195 3.82 -5.15 17.40
C VAL A 195 5.34 -5.08 17.60
N CYS A 196 5.81 -3.93 18.03
CA CYS A 196 7.23 -3.69 18.23
C CYS A 196 7.80 -4.53 19.38
N LYS A 197 9.06 -4.93 19.25
CA LYS A 197 9.84 -5.54 20.34
C LYS A 197 10.03 -4.55 21.49
N ALA A 198 10.30 -5.05 22.68
CA ALA A 198 10.42 -4.21 23.89
C ALA A 198 11.52 -3.15 23.80
N ASP A 199 12.59 -3.41 23.07
CA ASP A 199 13.75 -2.53 22.86
C ASP A 199 13.66 -1.68 21.57
N ALA A 200 12.58 -1.82 20.80
CA ALA A 200 12.46 -1.16 19.49
C ALA A 200 12.53 0.36 19.56
N MET A 201 11.92 0.99 20.56
CA MET A 201 11.94 2.44 20.73
C MET A 201 13.37 2.98 20.97
N ASP A 202 14.16 2.29 21.80
CA ASP A 202 15.55 2.68 22.05
C ASP A 202 16.41 2.47 20.82
N PHE A 203 16.18 1.37 20.10
CA PHE A 203 16.85 1.11 18.82
C PHE A 203 16.54 2.19 17.78
N MET A 204 15.25 2.50 17.52
CA MET A 204 14.83 3.54 16.57
C MET A 204 15.50 4.90 16.91
N LYS A 205 15.50 5.26 18.19
CA LYS A 205 16.15 6.48 18.65
C LYS A 205 17.68 6.45 18.40
N SER A 206 18.32 5.29 18.60
CA SER A 206 19.78 5.16 18.42
C SER A 206 20.21 5.31 16.96
N ILE A 207 19.36 4.96 16.00
CA ILE A 207 19.62 5.09 14.56
C ILE A 207 19.03 6.39 13.96
N GLY A 208 18.42 7.25 14.80
CA GLY A 208 17.83 8.52 14.35
C GLY A 208 16.59 8.34 13.47
N GLU A 209 15.82 7.24 13.64
CA GLU A 209 14.59 7.01 12.88
C GLU A 209 13.54 8.08 13.23
N PRO A 210 13.09 8.90 12.25
CA PRO A 210 12.13 9.98 12.50
C PRO A 210 10.68 9.50 12.58
N ASP A 211 10.35 8.36 11.98
CA ASP A 211 9.00 7.87 11.88
C ASP A 211 8.51 7.23 13.18
N ARG A 212 7.25 7.43 13.48
CA ARG A 212 6.59 6.92 14.68
C ARG A 212 6.16 5.45 14.53
N LEU A 213 7.09 4.58 14.10
CA LEU A 213 6.80 3.19 13.73
C LEU A 213 6.19 2.36 14.86
N CYS A 214 6.51 2.68 16.12
CA CYS A 214 6.13 1.90 17.30
C CYS A 214 5.15 2.63 18.24
N THR A 215 4.58 3.76 17.83
CA THR A 215 3.63 4.53 18.67
C THR A 215 2.26 4.62 18.03
N ASP A 216 1.23 4.42 18.83
CA ASP A 216 -0.17 4.57 18.46
C ASP A 216 -0.80 5.72 19.23
N ASP A 217 -1.79 6.42 18.67
CA ASP A 217 -2.37 7.64 19.29
C ASP A 217 -3.54 7.36 20.23
N GLY A 218 -3.98 6.12 20.29
CA GLY A 218 -5.18 5.72 21.04
C GLY A 218 -4.91 5.09 22.40
N GLY A 219 -5.99 4.76 23.09
CA GLY A 219 -5.96 4.04 24.35
C GLY A 219 -5.88 2.52 24.19
N ARG A 220 -6.02 2.00 22.95
CA ARG A 220 -5.93 0.57 22.66
C ARG A 220 -4.49 0.17 22.30
N SER A 221 -4.14 -1.07 22.60
CA SER A 221 -2.88 -1.65 22.17
C SER A 221 -2.90 -1.92 20.66
N ARG A 222 -1.73 -1.97 20.03
CA ARG A 222 -1.59 -2.34 18.63
C ARG A 222 -2.19 -3.71 18.32
N ALA A 223 -2.11 -4.67 19.25
CA ALA A 223 -2.74 -5.98 19.10
C ALA A 223 -4.27 -5.88 18.98
N GLU A 224 -4.92 -5.07 19.81
CA GLU A 224 -6.38 -4.84 19.71
C GLU A 224 -6.78 -4.13 18.42
N LEU A 225 -5.94 -3.20 17.92
CA LEU A 225 -6.13 -2.58 16.60
C LEU A 225 -6.02 -3.61 15.47
N HIS A 226 -5.03 -4.53 15.57
CA HIS A 226 -4.87 -5.62 14.60
C HIS A 226 -6.06 -6.58 14.60
N ASP A 227 -6.60 -6.92 15.78
CA ASP A 227 -7.77 -7.80 15.87
C ASP A 227 -8.98 -7.18 15.16
N GLU A 228 -9.26 -5.89 15.36
CA GLU A 228 -10.33 -5.17 14.66
C GLU A 228 -10.10 -5.16 13.15
N MET A 229 -8.92 -4.74 12.69
CA MET A 229 -8.61 -4.72 11.26
C MET A 229 -8.70 -6.11 10.62
N ALA A 230 -8.21 -7.15 11.32
CA ALA A 230 -8.30 -8.53 10.84
C ALA A 230 -9.75 -9.01 10.71
N GLU A 231 -10.64 -8.64 11.65
CA GLU A 231 -12.07 -8.97 11.55
C GLU A 231 -12.73 -8.28 10.35
N MET A 232 -12.42 -7.00 10.09
CA MET A 232 -12.92 -6.25 8.94
C MET A 232 -12.47 -6.88 7.62
N ILE A 233 -11.17 -7.13 7.47
CA ILE A 233 -10.56 -7.74 6.29
C ILE A 233 -11.13 -9.14 6.03
N LEU A 234 -11.19 -9.99 7.06
CA LEU A 234 -11.71 -11.34 6.93
C LEU A 234 -13.20 -11.36 6.59
N LYS A 235 -13.99 -10.42 7.13
CA LYS A 235 -15.41 -10.29 6.82
C LYS A 235 -15.59 -9.93 5.34
N ALA A 236 -14.84 -8.95 4.83
CA ALA A 236 -14.89 -8.54 3.44
C ALA A 236 -14.55 -9.71 2.49
N PHE A 237 -13.38 -10.30 2.63
CA PHE A 237 -12.97 -11.42 1.78
C PHE A 237 -13.87 -12.66 1.90
N ARG A 238 -14.42 -12.96 3.10
CA ARG A 238 -15.40 -14.04 3.24
C ARG A 238 -16.71 -13.75 2.50
N THR A 239 -17.10 -12.50 2.39
CA THR A 239 -18.28 -12.10 1.65
C THR A 239 -18.04 -12.21 0.15
N ASP A 240 -17.00 -11.56 -0.34
CA ASP A 240 -16.73 -11.42 -1.77
C ASP A 240 -16.29 -12.73 -2.43
N LEU A 241 -15.40 -13.47 -1.76
CA LEU A 241 -14.86 -14.70 -2.31
C LEU A 241 -15.79 -15.93 -2.15
N LYS A 242 -16.91 -15.79 -1.42
CA LYS A 242 -17.95 -16.84 -1.36
C LYS A 242 -18.96 -16.76 -2.50
N THR A 243 -19.21 -15.60 -3.06
CA THR A 243 -20.30 -15.33 -4.02
C THR A 243 -20.03 -15.78 -5.45
N GLY A 244 -18.91 -16.45 -5.72
CA GLY A 244 -18.63 -17.05 -7.03
C GLY A 244 -19.19 -18.48 -7.12
N ASN A 245 -20.49 -18.65 -7.40
CA ASN A 245 -21.09 -19.90 -7.90
C ASN A 245 -21.08 -19.90 -9.43
#